data_a5de4424864c8194ad554d70e5a0c29a
#
_entry.id   a5de4424864c8194ad554d70e5a0c29a
#
_cell.length_a   1.000
_cell.length_b   1.000
_cell.length_c   1.000
_cell.angle_alpha   90.00
_cell.angle_beta   90.00
_cell.angle_gamma   90.00
#
_symmetry.space_group_name_H-M   'P 1'
#
loop_
_entity.id
_entity.type
_entity.pdbx_description
1 polymer ?
#
loop_
_entity_poly.entity_id
_entity_poly.type
_entity_poly.pdbx_seq_one_letter_code
_entity_poly.pdbx_strand_id
1 'polypeptide(L)'
;MTSLNAHANELSSVDVLAPIFKASGDPLRLEILRVLRRDTFGVLELSQMFDMRQSGMSHHLKVMHKAGLLEPQREGNAIFYRRPLNLDSDKLADQAIRQIFETVDRVALPRHLDEKIEAIREQRAGQSQAFFSRHSEQFREQQELIAAFDLYAEPTAELIRKRAARQPWQSVLEIGPGEGGFLPVLSELFQHVVGLDNSKDMLAKATRTCIEEHLNNVDLIEGVTDTLLARGDA
;
A
#
# COMPACT_ATOMS: atom_id res chain seq x y z
N MET A 1 34.57 43.05 -16.26
CA MET A 1 34.72 41.69 -16.82
C MET A 1 34.46 40.66 -15.69
N THR A 2 33.23 40.23 -15.52
CA THR A 2 32.88 39.05 -14.72
C THR A 2 31.36 38.89 -14.69
N SER A 3 30.78 38.33 -15.73
CA SER A 3 29.34 37.96 -15.69
C SER A 3 29.00 37.09 -16.91
N LEU A 4 29.69 35.96 -17.07
CA LEU A 4 29.48 35.04 -18.20
C LEU A 4 29.66 33.57 -17.82
N ASN A 5 29.26 33.16 -16.60
CA ASN A 5 29.33 31.71 -16.25
C ASN A 5 28.24 31.23 -15.26
N ALA A 6 27.03 31.82 -15.34
CA ALA A 6 25.89 31.35 -14.53
C ALA A 6 24.80 30.63 -15.36
N HIS A 7 25.08 30.23 -16.61
CA HIS A 7 24.09 29.60 -17.51
C HIS A 7 24.43 28.14 -17.87
N ALA A 8 25.18 27.45 -17.05
CA ALA A 8 25.48 26.07 -17.27
C ALA A 8 24.64 25.21 -16.25
N ASN A 9 23.57 24.63 -16.75
CA ASN A 9 22.85 23.48 -16.17
C ASN A 9 21.46 23.70 -15.57
N GLU A 10 20.68 24.65 -16.04
CA GLU A 10 19.22 24.46 -16.00
C GLU A 10 18.82 23.71 -17.28
N LEU A 11 18.55 22.42 -17.17
CA LEU A 11 17.77 21.67 -18.17
C LEU A 11 16.57 22.56 -18.51
N SER A 12 16.33 22.88 -19.78
CA SER A 12 15.17 23.71 -20.13
C SER A 12 13.90 23.00 -19.59
N SER A 13 12.90 23.78 -19.24
CA SER A 13 11.61 23.21 -18.74
C SER A 13 11.02 22.18 -19.71
N VAL A 14 11.31 22.31 -21.00
CA VAL A 14 10.88 21.40 -22.06
C VAL A 14 11.64 20.07 -22.03
N ASP A 15 12.96 20.10 -21.73
CA ASP A 15 13.78 18.89 -21.62
C ASP A 15 13.34 17.98 -20.47
N VAL A 16 12.81 18.56 -19.41
CA VAL A 16 12.25 17.83 -18.27
C VAL A 16 10.89 17.22 -18.63
N LEU A 17 10.06 17.90 -19.40
CA LEU A 17 8.71 17.46 -19.77
C LEU A 17 8.70 16.43 -20.91
N ALA A 18 9.59 16.55 -21.88
CA ALA A 18 9.58 15.71 -23.07
C ALA A 18 9.65 14.20 -22.80
N PRO A 19 10.48 13.69 -21.86
CA PRO A 19 10.48 12.26 -21.48
C PRO A 19 9.14 11.80 -20.88
N ILE A 20 8.47 12.65 -20.09
CA ILE A 20 7.19 12.35 -19.43
C ILE A 20 6.10 12.16 -20.49
N PHE A 21 5.94 13.12 -21.39
CA PHE A 21 4.95 13.05 -22.46
C PHE A 21 5.25 11.93 -23.46
N LYS A 22 6.53 11.70 -23.79
CA LYS A 22 6.92 10.55 -24.61
C LYS A 22 6.60 9.22 -23.96
N ALA A 23 6.78 9.11 -22.65
CA ALA A 23 6.44 7.90 -21.91
C ALA A 23 4.92 7.71 -21.81
N SER A 24 4.14 8.76 -21.62
CA SER A 24 2.67 8.68 -21.54
C SER A 24 1.97 8.62 -22.90
N GLY A 25 2.66 8.88 -24.01
CA GLY A 25 2.10 8.83 -25.36
C GLY A 25 1.88 7.42 -25.94
N ASP A 26 1.78 6.38 -25.14
CA ASP A 26 1.59 5.00 -25.54
C ASP A 26 0.33 4.44 -24.84
N PRO A 27 -0.65 3.89 -25.58
CA PRO A 27 -1.92 3.43 -25.01
C PRO A 27 -1.74 2.38 -23.92
N LEU A 28 -0.83 1.42 -24.10
CA LEU A 28 -0.58 0.37 -23.10
C LEU A 28 -0.02 0.96 -21.81
N ARG A 29 0.89 1.93 -21.89
CA ARG A 29 1.43 2.57 -20.69
C ARG A 29 0.39 3.39 -19.95
N LEU A 30 -0.55 4.01 -20.65
CA LEU A 30 -1.71 4.66 -20.02
C LEU A 30 -2.61 3.65 -19.30
N GLU A 31 -2.85 2.46 -19.89
CA GLU A 31 -3.60 1.40 -19.22
C GLU A 31 -2.85 0.87 -17.98
N ILE A 32 -1.53 0.70 -18.06
CA ILE A 32 -0.71 0.32 -16.89
C ILE A 32 -0.85 1.37 -15.77
N LEU A 33 -0.82 2.67 -16.09
CA LEU A 33 -1.07 3.72 -15.09
C LEU A 33 -2.43 3.56 -14.42
N ARG A 34 -3.47 3.25 -15.18
CA ARG A 34 -4.83 3.07 -14.64
C ARG A 34 -4.90 1.89 -13.67
N VAL A 35 -4.31 0.75 -14.05
CA VAL A 35 -4.20 -0.45 -13.19
C VAL A 35 -3.45 -0.14 -11.90
N LEU A 36 -2.40 0.68 -11.97
CA LEU A 36 -1.58 1.07 -10.82
C LEU A 36 -2.14 2.29 -10.05
N ARG A 37 -3.41 2.64 -10.23
CA ARG A 37 -4.02 3.78 -9.54
C ARG A 37 -4.08 3.60 -8.02
N ARG A 38 -4.43 2.41 -7.56
CA ARG A 38 -4.64 2.09 -6.14
C ARG A 38 -3.82 0.91 -5.65
N ASP A 39 -3.20 0.19 -6.58
CA ASP A 39 -2.50 -1.06 -6.32
C ASP A 39 -1.04 -1.00 -6.74
N THR A 40 -0.30 -1.93 -6.19
CA THR A 40 1.09 -2.19 -6.53
C THR A 40 1.17 -3.58 -7.14
N PHE A 41 1.75 -3.71 -8.34
CA PHE A 41 1.86 -5.00 -9.02
C PHE A 41 3.28 -5.31 -9.44
N GLY A 42 3.61 -6.61 -9.37
CA GLY A 42 4.87 -7.15 -9.88
C GLY A 42 4.88 -7.27 -11.41
N VAL A 43 6.08 -7.41 -11.98
CA VAL A 43 6.24 -7.55 -13.45
C VAL A 43 5.47 -8.75 -14.00
N LEU A 44 5.46 -9.88 -13.28
CA LEU A 44 4.75 -11.10 -13.71
C LEU A 44 3.24 -10.89 -13.72
N GLU A 45 2.70 -10.27 -12.67
CA GLU A 45 1.27 -9.97 -12.57
C GLU A 45 0.81 -9.03 -13.68
N LEU A 46 1.56 -7.94 -13.91
CA LEU A 46 1.28 -7.04 -15.02
C LEU A 46 1.40 -7.75 -16.38
N SER A 47 2.37 -8.64 -16.55
CA SER A 47 2.51 -9.43 -17.77
C SER A 47 1.30 -10.32 -18.02
N GLN A 48 0.76 -10.94 -16.97
CA GLN A 48 -0.45 -11.76 -17.02
C GLN A 48 -1.71 -10.91 -17.30
N MET A 49 -1.84 -9.74 -16.63
CA MET A 49 -2.96 -8.83 -16.87
C MET A 49 -3.08 -8.38 -18.33
N PHE A 50 -1.96 -8.07 -18.94
CA PHE A 50 -1.90 -7.54 -20.31
C PHE A 50 -1.60 -8.59 -21.38
N ASP A 51 -1.58 -9.88 -21.03
CA ASP A 51 -1.28 -11.01 -21.95
C ASP A 51 0.05 -10.79 -22.71
N MET A 52 1.08 -10.29 -22.00
CA MET A 52 2.37 -9.93 -22.58
C MET A 52 3.50 -10.82 -22.06
N ARG A 53 4.57 -10.91 -22.84
CA ARG A 53 5.84 -11.49 -22.37
C ARG A 53 6.47 -10.56 -21.32
N GLN A 54 7.03 -11.14 -20.26
CA GLN A 54 7.70 -10.42 -19.18
C GLN A 54 8.76 -9.41 -19.66
N SER A 55 9.52 -9.77 -20.72
CA SER A 55 10.54 -8.88 -21.28
C SER A 55 9.94 -7.61 -21.88
N GLY A 56 8.80 -7.72 -22.56
CA GLY A 56 8.06 -6.57 -23.11
C GLY A 56 7.50 -5.67 -21.99
N MET A 57 6.82 -6.27 -20.99
CA MET A 57 6.33 -5.54 -19.83
C MET A 57 7.47 -4.82 -19.10
N SER A 58 8.58 -5.51 -18.84
CA SER A 58 9.75 -4.92 -18.19
C SER A 58 10.29 -3.70 -18.94
N HIS A 59 10.24 -3.72 -20.29
CA HIS A 59 10.63 -2.58 -21.11
C HIS A 59 9.71 -1.37 -20.88
N HIS A 60 8.39 -1.56 -20.91
CA HIS A 60 7.41 -0.49 -20.65
C HIS A 60 7.59 0.09 -19.25
N LEU A 61 7.70 -0.74 -18.23
CA LEU A 61 7.89 -0.31 -16.84
C LEU A 61 9.20 0.47 -16.66
N LYS A 62 10.28 0.05 -17.30
CA LYS A 62 11.56 0.77 -17.28
C LYS A 62 11.48 2.15 -17.94
N VAL A 63 10.74 2.27 -19.05
CA VAL A 63 10.52 3.57 -19.72
C VAL A 63 9.71 4.49 -18.80
N MET A 64 8.64 3.99 -18.20
CA MET A 64 7.79 4.75 -17.29
C MET A 64 8.53 5.17 -16.02
N HIS A 65 9.32 4.26 -15.43
CA HIS A 65 10.15 4.59 -14.27
C HIS A 65 11.17 5.68 -14.56
N LYS A 66 11.89 5.59 -15.70
CA LYS A 66 12.84 6.63 -16.10
C LYS A 66 12.20 8.00 -16.31
N ALA A 67 10.93 8.03 -16.68
CA ALA A 67 10.16 9.26 -16.85
C ALA A 67 9.50 9.75 -15.54
N GLY A 68 9.71 9.07 -14.41
CA GLY A 68 9.12 9.43 -13.13
C GLY A 68 7.63 9.06 -12.96
N LEU A 69 7.04 8.36 -13.94
CA LEU A 69 5.63 7.93 -13.88
C LEU A 69 5.40 6.75 -12.94
N LEU A 70 6.43 5.97 -12.62
CA LEU A 70 6.39 4.83 -11.73
C LEU A 70 7.58 4.80 -10.79
N GLU A 71 7.36 4.26 -9.61
CA GLU A 71 8.38 3.91 -8.62
C GLU A 71 8.48 2.40 -8.46
N PRO A 72 9.68 1.80 -8.56
CA PRO A 72 9.90 0.41 -8.20
C PRO A 72 10.02 0.28 -6.68
N GLN A 73 9.36 -0.70 -6.12
CA GLN A 73 9.48 -1.12 -4.73
C GLN A 73 10.01 -2.56 -4.69
N ARG A 74 11.11 -2.78 -4.01
CA ARG A 74 11.70 -4.11 -3.87
C ARG A 74 11.15 -4.79 -2.61
N GLU A 75 10.59 -5.97 -2.78
CA GLU A 75 10.11 -6.83 -1.71
C GLU A 75 10.77 -8.21 -1.86
N GLY A 76 11.78 -8.47 -1.04
CA GLY A 76 12.60 -9.67 -1.17
C GLY A 76 13.29 -9.73 -2.53
N ASN A 77 12.98 -10.78 -3.32
CA ASN A 77 13.51 -10.99 -4.67
C ASN A 77 12.60 -10.44 -5.78
N ALA A 78 11.43 -9.91 -5.44
CA ALA A 78 10.47 -9.36 -6.39
C ALA A 78 10.59 -7.83 -6.50
N ILE A 79 10.25 -7.30 -7.67
CA ILE A 79 10.13 -5.86 -7.91
C ILE A 79 8.67 -5.59 -8.26
N PHE A 80 8.06 -4.77 -7.42
CA PHE A 80 6.72 -4.23 -7.62
C PHE A 80 6.80 -2.81 -8.16
N TYR A 81 5.76 -2.37 -8.84
CA TYR A 81 5.66 -1.02 -9.38
C TYR A 81 4.40 -0.35 -8.88
N ARG A 82 4.51 0.94 -8.58
CA ARG A 82 3.40 1.80 -8.18
C ARG A 82 3.55 3.19 -8.78
N ARG A 83 2.51 3.99 -8.72
CA ARG A 83 2.62 5.42 -8.96
C ARG A 83 3.36 6.11 -7.80
N PRO A 84 4.11 7.20 -8.05
CA PRO A 84 4.70 8.01 -6.99
C PRO A 84 3.63 8.51 -6.01
N LEU A 85 3.90 8.37 -4.71
CA LEU A 85 2.98 8.82 -3.65
C LEU A 85 3.16 10.31 -3.35
N ASN A 86 4.39 10.80 -3.43
CA ASN A 86 4.74 12.17 -3.07
C ASN A 86 5.20 12.92 -4.32
N LEU A 87 4.29 13.69 -4.92
CA LEU A 87 4.59 14.60 -6.02
C LEU A 87 4.67 16.02 -5.46
N ASP A 88 5.81 16.66 -5.69
CA ASP A 88 6.09 18.03 -5.26
C ASP A 88 5.31 19.02 -6.14
N SER A 89 4.46 19.83 -5.53
CA SER A 89 3.65 20.83 -6.26
C SER A 89 4.48 21.93 -6.92
N ASP A 90 5.70 22.13 -6.47
CA ASP A 90 6.55 23.22 -6.97
C ASP A 90 7.44 22.76 -8.15
N LYS A 91 7.51 21.45 -8.40
CA LYS A 91 8.26 20.90 -9.53
C LYS A 91 7.40 20.73 -10.76
N LEU A 92 7.80 21.32 -11.86
CA LEU A 92 7.10 21.27 -13.14
C LEU A 92 6.88 19.84 -13.64
N ALA A 93 7.85 18.94 -13.45
CA ALA A 93 7.73 17.52 -13.78
C ALA A 93 6.60 16.86 -13.01
N ASP A 94 6.53 17.06 -11.70
CA ASP A 94 5.56 16.45 -10.81
C ASP A 94 4.16 17.01 -11.05
N GLN A 95 4.04 18.28 -11.41
CA GLN A 95 2.79 18.88 -11.87
C GLN A 95 2.28 18.18 -13.14
N ALA A 96 3.17 17.99 -14.14
CA ALA A 96 2.81 17.30 -15.38
C ALA A 96 2.38 15.85 -15.13
N ILE A 97 3.08 15.11 -14.27
CA ILE A 97 2.74 13.73 -13.89
C ILE A 97 1.38 13.69 -13.20
N ARG A 98 1.11 14.60 -12.28
CA ARG A 98 -0.19 14.72 -11.59
C ARG A 98 -1.33 14.93 -12.57
N GLN A 99 -1.16 15.84 -13.53
CA GLN A 99 -2.17 16.10 -14.56
C GLN A 99 -2.43 14.89 -15.46
N ILE A 100 -1.41 14.11 -15.79
CA ILE A 100 -1.55 12.85 -16.51
C ILE A 100 -2.39 11.88 -15.68
N PHE A 101 -2.07 11.69 -14.39
CA PHE A 101 -2.80 10.79 -13.51
C PHE A 101 -4.26 11.21 -13.36
N GLU A 102 -4.53 12.48 -13.08
CA GLU A 102 -5.90 13.00 -12.98
C GLU A 102 -6.71 12.79 -14.27
N THR A 103 -6.04 12.92 -15.42
CA THR A 103 -6.71 12.74 -16.72
C THR A 103 -7.03 11.28 -17.01
N VAL A 104 -6.06 10.37 -16.83
CA VAL A 104 -6.28 8.93 -17.10
C VAL A 104 -7.26 8.30 -16.11
N ASP A 105 -7.33 8.83 -14.88
CA ASP A 105 -8.24 8.33 -13.83
C ASP A 105 -9.72 8.66 -14.07
N ARG A 106 -10.01 9.58 -14.97
CA ARG A 106 -11.39 9.87 -15.43
C ARG A 106 -11.91 8.84 -16.42
N VAL A 107 -11.03 8.04 -17.01
CA VAL A 107 -11.42 7.00 -17.96
C VAL A 107 -11.70 5.72 -17.19
N ALA A 108 -12.92 5.18 -17.31
CA ALA A 108 -13.30 3.94 -16.62
C ALA A 108 -12.39 2.76 -17.01
N LEU A 109 -11.95 1.96 -16.04
CA LEU A 109 -11.14 0.77 -16.32
C LEU A 109 -11.95 -0.24 -17.15
N PRO A 110 -11.39 -0.87 -18.20
CA PRO A 110 -12.06 -1.94 -18.91
C PRO A 110 -12.39 -3.10 -17.96
N ARG A 111 -13.61 -3.63 -18.08
CA ARG A 111 -14.12 -4.69 -17.20
C ARG A 111 -13.18 -5.89 -17.10
N HIS A 112 -12.57 -6.31 -18.23
CA HIS A 112 -11.63 -7.44 -18.21
C HIS A 112 -10.36 -7.19 -17.42
N LEU A 113 -9.88 -5.92 -17.29
CA LEU A 113 -8.74 -5.58 -16.44
C LEU A 113 -9.14 -5.54 -14.97
N ASP A 114 -10.34 -5.04 -14.68
CA ASP A 114 -10.90 -5.03 -13.33
C ASP A 114 -11.05 -6.45 -12.79
N GLU A 115 -11.62 -7.37 -13.58
CA GLU A 115 -11.71 -8.80 -13.26
C GLU A 115 -10.33 -9.45 -13.02
N LYS A 116 -9.31 -9.09 -13.80
CA LYS A 116 -7.94 -9.60 -13.61
C LYS A 116 -7.27 -9.03 -12.35
N ILE A 117 -7.54 -7.78 -12.00
CA ILE A 117 -7.08 -7.18 -10.74
C ILE A 117 -7.67 -7.94 -9.55
N GLU A 118 -8.99 -8.16 -9.54
CA GLU A 118 -9.65 -8.91 -8.47
C GLU A 118 -9.11 -10.34 -8.36
N ALA A 119 -8.91 -11.05 -9.45
CA ALA A 119 -8.32 -12.38 -9.44
C ALA A 119 -6.92 -12.41 -8.80
N ILE A 120 -6.08 -11.40 -9.04
CA ILE A 120 -4.76 -11.31 -8.41
C ILE A 120 -4.87 -10.99 -6.92
N ARG A 121 -5.81 -10.11 -6.53
CA ARG A 121 -6.07 -9.80 -5.12
C ARG A 121 -6.53 -11.06 -4.36
N GLU A 122 -7.47 -11.81 -4.91
CA GLU A 122 -7.93 -13.10 -4.36
C GLU A 122 -6.79 -14.13 -4.25
N GLN A 123 -5.96 -14.24 -5.29
CA GLN A 123 -4.79 -15.12 -5.26
C GLN A 123 -3.81 -14.75 -4.15
N ARG A 124 -3.50 -13.45 -3.98
CA ARG A 124 -2.62 -12.95 -2.91
C ARG A 124 -3.21 -13.23 -1.53
N ALA A 125 -4.51 -12.97 -1.35
CA ALA A 125 -5.21 -13.24 -0.10
C ALA A 125 -5.16 -14.73 0.26
N GLY A 126 -5.41 -15.62 -0.71
CA GLY A 126 -5.32 -17.06 -0.53
C GLY A 126 -3.90 -17.55 -0.21
N GLN A 127 -2.88 -16.99 -0.84
CA GLN A 127 -1.47 -17.31 -0.56
C GLN A 127 -1.08 -16.85 0.85
N SER A 128 -1.47 -15.65 1.25
CA SER A 128 -1.23 -15.13 2.60
C SER A 128 -1.90 -16.00 3.65
N GLN A 129 -3.17 -16.33 3.48
CA GLN A 129 -3.91 -17.19 4.39
C GLN A 129 -3.29 -18.60 4.50
N ALA A 130 -2.91 -19.21 3.36
CA ALA A 130 -2.25 -20.51 3.34
C ALA A 130 -0.86 -20.47 4.00
N PHE A 131 -0.12 -19.37 3.85
CA PHE A 131 1.18 -19.18 4.50
C PHE A 131 1.01 -19.09 6.03
N PHE A 132 0.11 -18.25 6.51
CA PHE A 132 -0.13 -18.08 7.95
C PHE A 132 -0.70 -19.36 8.59
N SER A 133 -1.57 -20.09 7.90
CA SER A 133 -2.11 -21.37 8.41
C SER A 133 -1.03 -22.45 8.57
N ARG A 134 -0.05 -22.49 7.66
CA ARG A 134 1.03 -23.51 7.69
C ARG A 134 2.16 -23.15 8.65
N HIS A 135 2.40 -21.88 8.92
CA HIS A 135 3.58 -21.39 9.63
C HIS A 135 3.23 -20.63 10.91
N SER A 136 1.99 -20.71 11.38
CA SER A 136 1.51 -19.94 12.55
C SER A 136 2.37 -20.16 13.81
N GLU A 137 2.85 -21.37 14.06
CA GLU A 137 3.73 -21.67 15.20
C GLU A 137 5.18 -21.16 14.96
N GLN A 138 5.73 -21.42 13.77
CA GLN A 138 7.07 -20.97 13.41
C GLN A 138 7.16 -19.45 13.27
N PHE A 139 6.06 -18.81 12.79
CA PHE A 139 6.00 -17.37 12.68
C PHE A 139 6.02 -16.69 14.07
N ARG A 140 5.36 -17.30 15.05
CA ARG A 140 5.37 -16.82 16.44
C ARG A 140 6.77 -16.91 17.05
N GLU A 141 7.47 -18.05 16.89
CA GLU A 141 8.85 -18.21 17.36
C GLU A 141 9.83 -17.23 16.67
N GLN A 142 9.66 -16.99 15.37
CA GLN A 142 10.50 -16.05 14.62
C GLN A 142 10.14 -14.58 14.89
N GLN A 143 8.88 -14.26 15.12
CA GLN A 143 8.43 -12.91 15.46
C GLN A 143 8.93 -12.51 16.84
N GLU A 144 8.93 -13.42 17.80
CA GLU A 144 9.53 -13.22 19.12
C GLU A 144 11.07 -13.00 19.03
N LEU A 145 11.73 -13.62 18.03
CA LEU A 145 13.16 -13.43 17.77
C LEU A 145 13.53 -12.12 17.07
N ILE A 146 12.61 -11.57 16.23
CA ILE A 146 12.87 -10.37 15.42
C ILE A 146 12.43 -9.11 16.17
N ALA A 147 11.25 -9.13 16.80
CA ALA A 147 10.73 -8.04 17.60
C ALA A 147 9.74 -8.60 18.61
N ALA A 148 10.23 -8.95 19.81
CA ALA A 148 9.33 -9.31 20.89
C ALA A 148 8.31 -8.20 21.15
N PHE A 149 7.05 -8.56 21.37
CA PHE A 149 5.96 -7.61 21.61
C PHE A 149 6.33 -6.53 22.61
N ASP A 150 7.00 -6.92 23.70
CA ASP A 150 7.44 -6.04 24.77
C ASP A 150 8.41 -4.93 24.32
N LEU A 151 9.15 -5.15 23.23
CA LEU A 151 10.11 -4.17 22.71
C LEU A 151 9.44 -2.97 22.04
N TYR A 152 8.27 -3.15 21.42
CA TYR A 152 7.61 -2.08 20.68
C TYR A 152 6.26 -1.64 21.28
N ALA A 153 5.65 -2.47 22.13
CA ALA A 153 4.31 -2.20 22.66
C ALA A 153 4.26 -0.88 23.45
N GLU A 154 5.10 -0.72 24.47
CA GLU A 154 5.09 0.50 25.27
C GLU A 154 5.57 1.76 24.52
N PRO A 155 6.66 1.73 23.70
CA PRO A 155 7.02 2.87 22.86
C PRO A 155 5.90 3.28 21.90
N THR A 156 5.20 2.31 21.30
CA THR A 156 4.07 2.58 20.41
C THR A 156 2.88 3.17 21.17
N ALA A 157 2.53 2.58 22.32
CA ALA A 157 1.48 3.10 23.20
C ALA A 157 1.75 4.56 23.63
N GLU A 158 3.01 4.86 23.98
CA GLU A 158 3.39 6.23 24.36
C GLU A 158 3.24 7.22 23.21
N LEU A 159 3.59 6.83 21.97
CA LEU A 159 3.38 7.66 20.79
C LEU A 159 1.90 7.91 20.53
N ILE A 160 1.05 6.89 20.66
CA ILE A 160 -0.39 7.00 20.47
C ILE A 160 -0.99 7.91 21.57
N ARG A 161 -0.63 7.72 22.85
CA ARG A 161 -1.07 8.58 23.96
C ARG A 161 -0.71 10.05 23.72
N LYS A 162 0.54 10.33 23.31
CA LYS A 162 1.01 11.69 22.98
C LYS A 162 0.22 12.30 21.83
N ARG A 163 -0.14 11.51 20.85
CA ARG A 163 -0.91 11.98 19.68
C ARG A 163 -2.37 12.19 20.05
N ALA A 164 -2.99 11.25 20.74
CA ALA A 164 -4.38 11.32 21.19
C ALA A 164 -4.61 12.52 22.13
N ALA A 165 -3.64 12.88 22.98
CA ALA A 165 -3.71 14.06 23.83
C ALA A 165 -3.78 15.38 23.05
N ARG A 166 -3.24 15.43 21.83
CA ARG A 166 -3.28 16.64 20.97
C ARG A 166 -4.55 16.70 20.10
N GLN A 167 -5.07 15.55 19.72
CA GLN A 167 -6.27 15.44 18.91
C GLN A 167 -7.00 14.17 19.35
N PRO A 168 -8.08 14.29 20.14
CA PRO A 168 -8.82 13.15 20.64
C PRO A 168 -9.52 12.45 19.47
N TRP A 169 -9.12 11.23 19.20
CA TRP A 169 -9.80 10.31 18.29
C TRP A 169 -10.74 9.44 19.11
N GLN A 170 -11.91 9.14 18.53
CA GLN A 170 -12.90 8.28 19.19
C GLN A 170 -12.71 6.82 18.82
N SER A 171 -12.23 6.56 17.60
CA SER A 171 -12.12 5.21 17.06
C SER A 171 -10.71 4.94 16.53
N VAL A 172 -10.32 3.67 16.55
CA VAL A 172 -9.05 3.18 16.00
C VAL A 172 -9.28 1.87 15.27
N LEU A 173 -8.52 1.66 14.18
CA LEU A 173 -8.45 0.42 13.44
C LEU A 173 -7.06 -0.19 13.59
N GLU A 174 -7.01 -1.44 14.06
CA GLU A 174 -5.82 -2.28 14.06
C GLU A 174 -5.93 -3.32 12.94
N ILE A 175 -4.99 -3.31 12.01
CA ILE A 175 -4.93 -4.26 10.91
C ILE A 175 -3.93 -5.35 11.27
N GLY A 176 -4.39 -6.61 11.30
CA GLY A 176 -3.59 -7.75 11.72
C GLY A 176 -3.32 -7.79 13.22
N PRO A 177 -4.36 -7.74 14.09
CA PRO A 177 -4.17 -7.78 15.55
C PRO A 177 -3.51 -9.07 16.03
N GLY A 178 -3.45 -10.10 15.19
CA GLY A 178 -2.89 -11.39 15.55
C GLY A 178 -3.61 -12.00 16.74
N GLU A 179 -2.88 -12.29 17.83
CA GLU A 179 -3.45 -12.80 19.08
C GLU A 179 -4.10 -11.72 19.97
N GLY A 180 -4.09 -10.48 19.51
CA GLY A 180 -4.74 -9.34 20.19
C GLY A 180 -3.89 -8.68 21.28
N GLY A 181 -2.58 -8.86 21.26
CA GLY A 181 -1.70 -8.36 22.33
C GLY A 181 -1.73 -6.83 22.52
N PHE A 182 -2.04 -6.06 21.48
CA PHE A 182 -2.10 -4.59 21.57
C PHE A 182 -3.53 -4.05 21.82
N LEU A 183 -4.55 -4.87 21.68
CA LEU A 183 -5.94 -4.50 21.89
C LEU A 183 -6.23 -3.91 23.29
N PRO A 184 -5.67 -4.40 24.41
CA PRO A 184 -5.87 -3.80 25.72
C PRO A 184 -5.44 -2.33 25.76
N VAL A 185 -4.26 -2.02 25.18
CA VAL A 185 -3.77 -0.63 25.14
C VAL A 185 -4.66 0.26 24.30
N LEU A 186 -5.14 -0.23 23.16
CA LEU A 186 -6.06 0.53 22.30
C LEU A 186 -7.41 0.73 22.97
N SER A 187 -7.92 -0.29 23.65
CA SER A 187 -9.18 -0.26 24.38
C SER A 187 -9.21 0.81 25.50
N GLU A 188 -8.07 1.03 26.18
CA GLU A 188 -7.94 2.11 27.16
C GLU A 188 -7.97 3.51 26.54
N LEU A 189 -7.44 3.66 25.32
CA LEU A 189 -7.19 4.97 24.71
C LEU A 189 -8.33 5.44 23.82
N PHE A 190 -9.18 4.54 23.33
CA PHE A 190 -10.23 4.83 22.36
C PHE A 190 -11.59 4.35 22.83
N GLN A 191 -12.65 5.04 22.40
CA GLN A 191 -14.02 4.64 22.71
C GLN A 191 -14.45 3.40 21.93
N HIS A 192 -13.88 3.22 20.74
CA HIS A 192 -14.19 2.12 19.83
C HIS A 192 -12.93 1.63 19.13
N VAL A 193 -12.67 0.34 19.18
CA VAL A 193 -11.53 -0.33 18.56
C VAL A 193 -12.05 -1.35 17.57
N VAL A 194 -11.55 -1.32 16.34
CA VAL A 194 -11.83 -2.33 15.32
C VAL A 194 -10.55 -3.10 15.05
N GLY A 195 -10.56 -4.41 15.23
CA GLY A 195 -9.49 -5.31 14.82
C GLY A 195 -9.88 -6.05 13.55
N LEU A 196 -9.11 -5.87 12.48
CA LEU A 196 -9.33 -6.53 11.18
C LEU A 196 -8.24 -7.55 10.92
N ASP A 197 -8.62 -8.83 10.74
CA ASP A 197 -7.68 -9.89 10.36
C ASP A 197 -8.32 -10.82 9.32
N ASN A 198 -7.52 -11.36 8.42
CA ASN A 198 -7.98 -12.33 7.43
C ASN A 198 -7.86 -13.77 7.90
N SER A 199 -7.34 -14.02 9.11
CA SER A 199 -7.17 -15.33 9.71
C SER A 199 -8.19 -15.58 10.82
N LYS A 200 -9.09 -16.55 10.62
CA LYS A 200 -10.05 -16.99 11.64
C LYS A 200 -9.38 -17.46 12.93
N ASP A 201 -8.23 -18.14 12.80
CA ASP A 201 -7.51 -18.66 13.95
C ASP A 201 -6.92 -17.54 14.81
N MET A 202 -6.42 -16.48 14.17
CA MET A 202 -5.92 -15.30 14.89
C MET A 202 -7.06 -14.54 15.55
N LEU A 203 -8.18 -14.33 14.86
CA LEU A 203 -9.37 -13.71 15.44
C LEU A 203 -9.93 -14.50 16.62
N ALA A 204 -9.91 -15.82 16.57
CA ALA A 204 -10.32 -16.65 17.70
C ALA A 204 -9.41 -16.44 18.91
N LYS A 205 -8.12 -16.24 18.72
CA LYS A 205 -7.16 -15.93 19.80
C LYS A 205 -7.37 -14.50 20.31
N ALA A 206 -7.48 -13.50 19.41
CA ALA A 206 -7.79 -12.13 19.79
C ALA A 206 -9.12 -12.03 20.57
N THR A 207 -10.13 -12.83 20.20
CA THR A 207 -11.39 -12.91 20.96
C THR A 207 -11.16 -13.41 22.39
N ARG A 208 -10.29 -14.39 22.59
CA ARG A 208 -9.95 -14.85 23.95
C ARG A 208 -9.27 -13.74 24.75
N THR A 209 -8.31 -13.04 24.14
CA THR A 209 -7.65 -11.88 24.77
C THR A 209 -8.70 -10.84 25.17
N CYS A 210 -9.66 -10.49 24.30
CA CYS A 210 -10.73 -9.56 24.63
C CYS A 210 -11.57 -10.02 25.82
N ILE A 211 -11.86 -11.31 25.93
CA ILE A 211 -12.63 -11.89 27.04
C ILE A 211 -11.80 -11.86 28.35
N GLU A 212 -10.55 -12.32 28.30
CA GLU A 212 -9.64 -12.38 29.45
C GLU A 212 -9.34 -10.98 30.03
N GLU A 213 -9.14 -10.01 29.16
CA GLU A 213 -8.85 -8.61 29.54
C GLU A 213 -10.13 -7.76 29.72
N HIS A 214 -11.32 -8.35 29.59
CA HIS A 214 -12.63 -7.68 29.75
C HIS A 214 -12.83 -6.47 28.83
N LEU A 215 -12.36 -6.54 27.57
CA LEU A 215 -12.48 -5.48 26.58
C LEU A 215 -13.90 -5.44 25.99
N ASN A 216 -14.66 -4.38 26.28
CA ASN A 216 -16.06 -4.27 25.86
C ASN A 216 -16.29 -3.35 24.66
N ASN A 217 -15.24 -2.70 24.18
CA ASN A 217 -15.27 -1.69 23.10
C ASN A 217 -14.46 -2.13 21.87
N VAL A 218 -14.21 -3.44 21.72
CA VAL A 218 -13.43 -4.02 20.62
C VAL A 218 -14.34 -4.84 19.73
N ASP A 219 -14.40 -4.51 18.44
CA ASP A 219 -15.04 -5.28 17.38
C ASP A 219 -13.99 -5.98 16.52
N LEU A 220 -14.09 -7.30 16.41
CA LEU A 220 -13.20 -8.11 15.59
C LEU A 220 -13.90 -8.49 14.28
N ILE A 221 -13.27 -8.18 13.16
CA ILE A 221 -13.80 -8.36 11.81
C ILE A 221 -12.88 -9.28 11.01
N GLU A 222 -13.46 -10.35 10.45
CA GLU A 222 -12.77 -11.19 9.48
C GLU A 222 -12.81 -10.53 8.10
N GLY A 223 -11.64 -10.31 7.50
CA GLY A 223 -11.57 -9.76 6.15
C GLY A 223 -10.26 -9.06 5.83
N VAL A 224 -10.29 -8.36 4.72
CA VAL A 224 -9.23 -7.47 4.24
C VAL A 224 -9.73 -6.02 4.26
N THR A 225 -8.87 -5.06 4.00
CA THR A 225 -9.24 -3.63 4.03
C THR A 225 -10.45 -3.29 3.16
N ASP A 226 -10.63 -3.97 2.02
CA ASP A 226 -11.78 -3.77 1.14
C ASP A 226 -13.11 -4.20 1.82
N THR A 227 -13.05 -5.11 2.80
CA THR A 227 -14.22 -5.51 3.60
C THR A 227 -14.79 -4.32 4.38
N LEU A 228 -13.93 -3.47 4.93
CA LEU A 228 -14.34 -2.26 5.67
C LEU A 228 -14.95 -1.21 4.75
N LEU A 229 -14.36 -1.02 3.57
CA LEU A 229 -14.89 -0.08 2.57
C LEU A 229 -16.30 -0.47 2.11
N ALA A 230 -16.56 -1.78 1.95
CA ALA A 230 -17.87 -2.30 1.56
C ALA A 230 -18.93 -2.13 2.66
N ARG A 231 -18.52 -2.08 3.94
CA ARG A 231 -19.43 -1.89 5.10
C ARG A 231 -19.78 -0.43 5.36
N GLY A 232 -19.06 0.50 4.77
CA GLY A 232 -19.24 1.93 5.00
C GLY A 232 -18.71 2.41 6.37
N ASP A 233 -17.88 1.62 7.02
CA ASP A 233 -17.32 1.87 8.35
C ASP A 233 -15.95 2.61 8.28
N ALA A 234 -15.61 3.18 7.10
CA ALA A 234 -14.33 3.86 6.86
C ALA A 234 -14.48 5.38 6.87
#